data_1f248a586929666c8f8c26e084acc815
#
_entry.id   1f248a586929666c8f8c26e084acc815
#
_cell.length_a   1.000
_cell.length_b   1.000
_cell.length_c   1.000
_cell.angle_alpha   90.00
_cell.angle_beta   90.00
_cell.angle_gamma   90.00
#
_symmetry.space_group_name_H-M   'P 1'
#
loop_
_entity.id
_entity.type
_entity.pdbx_description
1 polymer ?
#
loop_
_entity_poly.entity_id
_entity_poly.type
_entity_poly.pdbx_seq_one_letter_code
_entity_poly.pdbx_strand_id
1 'polypeptide(L)'
;VSDTLRIGDELGLGQSLQNGGYSLTLQNDGNLVLTEPGNEVWASGTHGQDVQRAVMQEDGNFVLYKSDGKAAWSTQTTGKGADRIVLQPDRNLVMYAGDKAIWATRTATDTPTAAGEVSAPAAAGPHPYTVQPGDTLEAIAEHELGSRDRFMEIVRANGLDNPDMISVGQILNIP
;
A
#
# COMPACT_ATOMS: atom_id res chain seq x y z
N VAL A 1 -6.97 9.53 -5.59
CA VAL A 1 -5.53 9.36 -5.44
C VAL A 1 -4.94 8.85 -6.74
N SER A 2 -3.85 9.44 -7.19
CA SER A 2 -3.19 9.09 -8.44
C SER A 2 -2.01 8.14 -8.20
N ASP A 3 -1.69 7.35 -9.22
CA ASP A 3 -0.48 6.53 -9.26
C ASP A 3 0.64 7.19 -10.08
N THR A 4 0.38 8.34 -10.67
CA THR A 4 1.26 9.00 -11.64
C THR A 4 1.43 10.48 -11.34
N LEU A 5 2.67 10.97 -11.40
CA LEU A 5 2.99 12.39 -11.50
C LEU A 5 3.49 12.70 -12.91
N ARG A 6 2.86 13.69 -13.55
CA ARG A 6 3.26 14.21 -14.85
C ARG A 6 4.09 15.47 -14.68
N ILE A 7 4.66 15.95 -15.77
CA ILE A 7 5.38 17.23 -15.79
C ILE A 7 4.51 18.34 -15.18
N GLY A 8 5.04 19.04 -14.21
CA GLY A 8 4.35 20.11 -13.47
C GLY A 8 3.63 19.64 -12.21
N ASP A 9 3.47 18.34 -12.02
CA ASP A 9 2.87 17.80 -10.79
C ASP A 9 3.89 17.73 -9.65
N GLU A 10 3.40 17.84 -8.43
CA GLU A 10 4.22 17.75 -7.23
C GLU A 10 3.51 17.04 -6.09
N LEU A 11 4.29 16.48 -5.17
CA LEU A 11 3.82 15.99 -3.86
C LEU A 11 4.29 16.96 -2.76
N GLY A 12 3.35 17.42 -1.96
CA GLY A 12 3.66 18.13 -0.71
C GLY A 12 3.82 17.15 0.46
N LEU A 13 4.18 17.67 1.62
CA LEU A 13 4.28 16.88 2.84
C LEU A 13 2.96 16.17 3.17
N GLY A 14 3.03 14.87 3.44
CA GLY A 14 1.87 14.02 3.73
C GLY A 14 1.09 13.56 2.50
N GLN A 15 1.43 14.00 1.30
CA GLN A 15 0.80 13.55 0.06
C GLN A 15 1.45 12.28 -0.47
N SER A 16 0.69 11.49 -1.22
CA SER A 16 1.17 10.21 -1.74
C SER A 16 0.61 9.86 -3.11
N LEU A 17 1.39 9.05 -3.84
CA LEU A 17 0.88 8.24 -4.94
C LEU A 17 0.47 6.88 -4.39
N GLN A 18 -0.56 6.27 -4.97
CA GLN A 18 -1.04 4.94 -4.57
C GLN A 18 -1.37 4.08 -5.78
N ASN A 19 -1.03 2.80 -5.69
CA ASN A 19 -1.45 1.79 -6.65
C ASN A 19 -1.57 0.44 -5.92
N GLY A 20 -2.79 -0.11 -5.91
CA GLY A 20 -3.04 -1.33 -5.16
C GLY A 20 -2.73 -1.15 -3.67
N GLY A 21 -1.93 -2.03 -3.12
CA GLY A 21 -1.46 -1.97 -1.73
C GLY A 21 -0.22 -1.10 -1.53
N TYR A 22 0.30 -0.48 -2.58
CA TYR A 22 1.55 0.28 -2.53
C TYR A 22 1.30 1.78 -2.40
N SER A 23 2.17 2.47 -1.68
CA SER A 23 2.09 3.92 -1.48
C SER A 23 3.48 4.54 -1.54
N LEU A 24 3.59 5.62 -2.32
CA LEU A 24 4.79 6.48 -2.31
C LEU A 24 4.41 7.78 -1.61
N THR A 25 4.95 8.03 -0.43
CA THR A 25 4.56 9.16 0.41
C THR A 25 5.75 10.08 0.67
N LEU A 26 5.55 11.39 0.48
CA LEU A 26 6.47 12.39 1.02
C LEU A 26 6.11 12.64 2.48
N GLN A 27 6.88 12.07 3.39
CA GLN A 27 6.61 12.14 4.82
C GLN A 27 6.90 13.51 5.41
N ASN A 28 6.31 13.81 6.56
CA ASN A 28 6.52 15.08 7.25
C ASN A 28 7.96 15.27 7.74
N ASP A 29 8.75 14.20 7.81
CA ASP A 29 10.19 14.26 8.14
C ASP A 29 11.07 14.61 6.92
N GLY A 30 10.46 14.80 5.75
CA GLY A 30 11.16 15.12 4.51
C GLY A 30 11.64 13.92 3.72
N ASN A 31 11.34 12.70 4.14
CA ASN A 31 11.71 11.47 3.45
C ASN A 31 10.64 11.05 2.44
N LEU A 32 11.03 10.72 1.22
CA LEU A 32 10.14 10.11 0.22
C LEU A 32 10.27 8.60 0.34
N VAL A 33 9.19 7.93 0.70
CA VAL A 33 9.18 6.51 1.06
C VAL A 33 8.15 5.73 0.26
N LEU A 34 8.58 4.63 -0.34
CA LEU A 34 7.71 3.64 -0.98
C LEU A 34 7.43 2.53 0.02
N THR A 35 6.16 2.29 0.29
CA THR A 35 5.72 1.29 1.27
C THR A 35 4.77 0.27 0.66
N GLU A 36 4.78 -0.91 1.23
CA GLU A 36 3.73 -1.92 1.12
C GLU A 36 3.11 -2.15 2.50
N PRO A 37 2.00 -2.90 2.62
CA PRO A 37 1.38 -3.12 3.92
C PRO A 37 2.37 -3.65 4.96
N GLY A 38 2.59 -2.84 6.02
CA GLY A 38 3.47 -3.19 7.12
C GLY A 38 4.97 -3.13 6.85
N ASN A 39 5.40 -2.66 5.67
CA ASN A 39 6.82 -2.68 5.32
C ASN A 39 7.25 -1.49 4.44
N GLU A 40 8.45 -0.99 4.69
CA GLU A 40 9.11 0.00 3.83
C GLU A 40 9.93 -0.74 2.76
N VAL A 41 9.73 -0.35 1.49
CA VAL A 41 10.36 -0.99 0.34
C VAL A 41 11.57 -0.20 -0.15
N TRP A 42 11.42 1.13 -0.21
CA TRP A 42 12.45 2.03 -0.70
C TRP A 42 12.26 3.42 -0.07
N ALA A 43 13.36 4.14 0.10
CA ALA A 43 13.34 5.50 0.59
C ALA A 43 14.44 6.34 -0.06
N SER A 44 14.19 7.63 -0.21
CA SER A 44 15.16 8.59 -0.75
C SER A 44 16.32 8.89 0.22
N GLY A 45 16.14 8.59 1.51
CA GLY A 45 17.15 8.89 2.53
C GLY A 45 17.24 10.37 2.89
N THR A 46 16.18 11.13 2.69
CA THR A 46 16.15 12.59 2.90
C THR A 46 15.47 13.04 4.20
N HIS A 47 15.22 12.12 5.12
CA HIS A 47 14.64 12.47 6.41
C HIS A 47 15.53 13.47 7.16
N GLY A 48 14.91 14.44 7.80
CA GLY A 48 15.64 15.48 8.56
C GLY A 48 16.33 16.54 7.71
N GLN A 49 16.20 16.50 6.38
CA GLN A 49 16.80 17.49 5.47
C GLN A 49 15.90 18.67 5.10
N ASP A 50 14.76 18.83 5.78
CA ASP A 50 13.82 19.93 5.56
C ASP A 50 13.21 19.95 4.14
N VAL A 51 13.00 18.80 3.55
CA VAL A 51 12.31 18.66 2.26
C VAL A 51 10.85 19.04 2.42
N GLN A 52 10.35 19.88 1.50
CA GLN A 52 8.99 20.40 1.52
C GLN A 52 8.12 19.90 0.37
N ARG A 53 8.73 19.47 -0.73
CA ARG A 53 8.01 19.03 -1.92
C ARG A 53 8.85 18.14 -2.81
N ALA A 54 8.17 17.30 -3.57
CA ALA A 54 8.74 16.46 -4.64
C ALA A 54 8.10 16.87 -5.97
N VAL A 55 8.89 17.24 -6.96
CA VAL A 55 8.42 17.85 -8.20
C VAL A 55 8.87 17.06 -9.42
N MET A 56 7.94 16.73 -10.31
CA MET A 56 8.23 16.24 -11.66
C MET A 56 8.44 17.45 -12.57
N GLN A 57 9.70 17.74 -12.91
CA GLN A 57 10.07 18.97 -13.61
C GLN A 57 9.95 18.84 -15.13
N GLU A 58 9.82 19.99 -15.79
CA GLU A 58 9.77 20.08 -17.25
C GLU A 58 11.05 19.62 -17.94
N ASP A 59 12.18 19.67 -17.24
CA ASP A 59 13.47 19.19 -17.74
C ASP A 59 13.61 17.67 -17.70
N GLY A 60 12.57 16.96 -17.23
CA GLY A 60 12.58 15.50 -17.11
C GLY A 60 13.23 14.98 -15.82
N ASN A 61 13.52 15.83 -14.86
CA ASN A 61 14.08 15.44 -13.56
C ASN A 61 13.01 15.39 -12.48
N PHE A 62 13.07 14.40 -11.61
CA PHE A 62 12.23 14.34 -10.43
C PHE A 62 13.06 14.72 -9.20
N VAL A 63 12.67 15.78 -8.50
CA VAL A 63 13.52 16.46 -7.51
C VAL A 63 12.78 16.65 -6.19
N LEU A 64 13.47 16.38 -5.10
CA LEU A 64 13.02 16.74 -3.74
C LEU A 64 13.66 18.07 -3.35
N TYR A 65 12.82 19.08 -3.08
CA TYR A 65 13.24 20.43 -2.72
C TYR A 65 13.10 20.72 -1.23
N LYS A 66 14.10 21.36 -0.67
CA LYS A 66 14.08 21.90 0.70
C LYS A 66 13.33 23.22 0.76
N SER A 67 13.01 23.66 1.97
CA SER A 67 12.37 24.97 2.22
C SER A 67 13.20 26.15 1.69
N ASP A 68 14.52 26.01 1.60
CA ASP A 68 15.42 27.04 1.05
C ASP A 68 15.50 27.04 -0.48
N GLY A 69 14.74 26.16 -1.16
CA GLY A 69 14.74 26.02 -2.61
C GLY A 69 15.85 25.16 -3.19
N LYS A 70 16.70 24.59 -2.36
CA LYS A 70 17.77 23.69 -2.81
C LYS A 70 17.28 22.26 -2.94
N ALA A 71 17.83 21.52 -3.93
CA ALA A 71 17.55 20.11 -4.10
C ALA A 71 18.24 19.27 -3.02
N ALA A 72 17.47 18.41 -2.35
CA ALA A 72 17.99 17.43 -1.41
C ALA A 72 18.35 16.14 -2.10
N TRP A 73 17.60 15.77 -3.13
CA TRP A 73 17.76 14.53 -3.89
C TRP A 73 17.08 14.67 -5.25
N SER A 74 17.57 13.94 -6.24
CA SER A 74 16.94 13.85 -7.56
C SER A 74 17.24 12.52 -8.26
N THR A 75 16.44 12.19 -9.27
CA THR A 75 16.66 11.05 -10.14
C THR A 75 17.82 11.25 -11.11
N GLN A 76 18.32 12.48 -11.26
CA GLN A 76 19.39 12.85 -12.19
C GLN A 76 19.06 12.49 -13.64
N THR A 77 17.82 12.78 -14.05
CA THR A 77 17.28 12.45 -15.37
C THR A 77 17.05 13.66 -16.25
N THR A 78 17.64 14.80 -15.91
CA THR A 78 17.58 16.01 -16.73
C THR A 78 18.05 15.75 -18.15
N GLY A 79 17.26 16.19 -19.14
CA GLY A 79 17.59 16.06 -20.55
C GLY A 79 17.33 14.68 -21.15
N LYS A 80 16.78 13.74 -20.38
CA LYS A 80 16.44 12.39 -20.88
C LYS A 80 15.04 12.28 -21.46
N GLY A 81 14.27 13.37 -21.46
CA GLY A 81 12.95 13.41 -22.04
C GLY A 81 11.85 12.76 -21.19
N ALA A 82 12.08 12.58 -19.90
CA ALA A 82 11.08 12.01 -19.02
C ALA A 82 9.82 12.90 -18.99
N ASP A 83 8.66 12.26 -19.10
CA ASP A 83 7.37 12.94 -19.11
C ASP A 83 6.49 12.59 -17.91
N ARG A 84 6.81 11.54 -17.18
CA ARG A 84 6.05 11.13 -16.00
C ARG A 84 6.83 10.16 -15.10
N ILE A 85 6.40 10.05 -13.87
CA ILE A 85 6.83 9.01 -12.92
C ILE A 85 5.59 8.25 -12.43
N VAL A 86 5.66 6.92 -12.43
CA VAL A 86 4.51 6.04 -12.20
C VAL A 86 4.81 5.03 -11.11
N LEU A 87 3.92 4.94 -10.13
CA LEU A 87 3.92 3.82 -9.18
C LEU A 87 3.12 2.67 -9.80
N GLN A 88 3.82 1.60 -10.16
CA GLN A 88 3.23 0.47 -10.88
C GLN A 88 2.58 -0.54 -9.94
N PRO A 89 1.64 -1.37 -10.45
CA PRO A 89 1.01 -2.42 -9.65
C PRO A 89 1.98 -3.55 -9.25
N ASP A 90 3.18 -3.61 -9.84
CA ASP A 90 4.24 -4.55 -9.47
C ASP A 90 5.18 -4.04 -8.35
N ARG A 91 4.82 -2.95 -7.67
CA ARG A 91 5.61 -2.30 -6.61
C ARG A 91 6.79 -1.47 -7.10
N ASN A 92 6.99 -1.35 -8.38
CA ASN A 92 8.09 -0.56 -8.94
C ASN A 92 7.67 0.89 -9.17
N LEU A 93 8.50 1.83 -8.78
CA LEU A 93 8.36 3.23 -9.14
C LEU A 93 9.26 3.51 -10.35
N VAL A 94 8.67 3.88 -11.47
CA VAL A 94 9.37 4.00 -12.74
C VAL A 94 9.12 5.36 -13.39
N MET A 95 10.19 5.95 -13.91
CA MET A 95 10.12 7.17 -14.71
C MET A 95 10.23 6.83 -16.19
N TYR A 96 9.31 7.36 -16.99
CA TYR A 96 9.19 7.06 -18.41
C TYR A 96 9.44 8.29 -19.29
N ALA A 97 10.12 8.05 -20.43
CA ALA A 97 10.16 8.94 -21.58
C ALA A 97 9.38 8.25 -22.70
N GLY A 98 8.10 8.63 -22.90
CA GLY A 98 7.19 7.87 -23.76
C GLY A 98 7.02 6.44 -23.24
N ASP A 99 7.42 5.46 -24.04
CA ASP A 99 7.34 4.04 -23.66
C ASP A 99 8.64 3.49 -23.03
N LYS A 100 9.67 4.32 -22.91
CA LYS A 100 10.98 3.91 -22.41
C LYS A 100 11.15 4.24 -20.94
N ALA A 101 11.45 3.24 -20.11
CA ALA A 101 11.84 3.43 -18.73
C ALA A 101 13.27 3.99 -18.66
N ILE A 102 13.44 5.13 -18.00
CA ILE A 102 14.74 5.80 -17.88
C ILE A 102 15.32 5.78 -16.47
N TRP A 103 14.47 5.57 -15.48
CA TRP A 103 14.85 5.44 -14.08
C TRP A 103 13.81 4.60 -13.33
N ALA A 104 14.25 3.83 -12.35
CA ALA A 104 13.36 3.05 -11.49
C ALA A 104 13.98 2.80 -10.12
N THR A 105 13.12 2.58 -9.12
CA THR A 105 13.56 2.13 -7.79
C THR A 105 14.06 0.69 -7.77
N ARG A 106 13.73 -0.08 -8.81
CA ARG A 106 14.06 -1.51 -8.93
C ARG A 106 13.48 -2.34 -7.79
N THR A 107 12.23 -2.05 -7.47
CA THR A 107 11.48 -2.70 -6.39
C THR A 107 10.37 -3.62 -6.90
N ALA A 108 10.37 -3.93 -8.20
CA ALA A 108 9.38 -4.82 -8.80
C ALA A 108 9.31 -6.16 -8.09
N THR A 109 8.10 -6.69 -7.96
CA THR A 109 7.83 -7.99 -7.35
C THR A 109 6.98 -8.86 -8.27
N ASP A 110 7.23 -10.16 -8.24
CA ASP A 110 6.42 -11.15 -8.97
C ASP A 110 5.09 -11.47 -8.27
N THR A 111 4.93 -10.99 -7.03
CA THR A 111 3.73 -11.21 -6.21
C THR A 111 3.13 -9.88 -5.76
N PRO A 112 2.56 -9.09 -6.70
CA PRO A 112 2.04 -7.77 -6.37
C PRO A 112 0.83 -7.86 -5.42
N THR A 113 0.75 -6.89 -4.52
CA THR A 113 -0.37 -6.75 -3.58
C THR A 113 -1.40 -5.79 -4.14
N ALA A 114 -2.58 -6.31 -4.50
CA ALA A 114 -3.71 -5.48 -4.92
C ALA A 114 -4.46 -4.88 -3.73
N ALA A 115 -5.08 -3.72 -3.92
CA ALA A 115 -5.83 -3.05 -2.85
C ALA A 115 -6.93 -3.92 -2.23
N GLY A 116 -7.62 -4.73 -3.05
CA GLY A 116 -8.64 -5.65 -2.57
C GLY A 116 -8.09 -6.81 -1.74
N GLU A 117 -6.86 -7.21 -1.97
CA GLU A 117 -6.18 -8.26 -1.22
C GLU A 117 -5.70 -7.78 0.14
N VAL A 118 -5.33 -6.50 0.25
CA VAL A 118 -4.89 -5.88 1.51
C VAL A 118 -6.00 -5.95 2.56
N SER A 119 -7.24 -5.81 2.12
CA SER A 119 -8.41 -5.92 3.00
C SER A 119 -8.91 -7.35 3.16
N ALA A 120 -8.23 -8.35 2.56
CA ALA A 120 -8.62 -9.74 2.66
C ALA A 120 -8.60 -10.20 4.13
N PRO A 121 -9.61 -10.95 4.57
CA PRO A 121 -9.72 -11.39 5.97
C PRO A 121 -8.51 -12.16 6.47
N ALA A 122 -7.81 -12.86 5.59
CA ALA A 122 -6.60 -13.62 5.93
C ALA A 122 -5.50 -12.76 6.55
N ALA A 123 -5.47 -11.46 6.26
CA ALA A 123 -4.49 -10.52 6.83
C ALA A 123 -4.97 -9.89 8.14
N ALA A 124 -6.24 -10.08 8.50
CA ALA A 124 -6.87 -9.36 9.60
C ALA A 124 -6.46 -9.84 11.00
N GLY A 125 -5.96 -11.05 11.16
CA GLY A 125 -5.71 -11.65 12.48
C GLY A 125 -6.99 -11.86 13.29
N PRO A 126 -6.90 -12.27 14.54
CA PRO A 126 -8.06 -12.54 15.39
C PRO A 126 -8.95 -11.32 15.55
N HIS A 127 -10.26 -11.48 15.30
CA HIS A 127 -11.24 -10.40 15.42
C HIS A 127 -12.60 -10.93 15.90
N PRO A 128 -13.42 -10.11 16.56
CA PRO A 128 -14.74 -10.51 16.99
C PRO A 128 -15.75 -10.45 15.83
N TYR A 129 -16.62 -11.44 15.75
CA TYR A 129 -17.76 -11.50 14.85
C TYR A 129 -19.05 -11.69 15.62
N THR A 130 -20.08 -10.91 15.34
CA THR A 130 -21.38 -11.05 15.95
C THR A 130 -22.30 -11.89 15.07
N VAL A 131 -22.78 -13.02 15.59
CA VAL A 131 -23.64 -13.96 14.88
C VAL A 131 -24.94 -13.28 14.47
N GLN A 132 -25.27 -13.36 13.19
CA GLN A 132 -26.47 -12.83 12.59
C GLN A 132 -27.57 -13.90 12.44
N PRO A 133 -28.85 -13.50 12.30
CA PRO A 133 -29.92 -14.45 12.03
C PRO A 133 -29.65 -15.25 10.73
N GLY A 134 -29.66 -16.57 10.85
CA GLY A 134 -29.40 -17.48 9.72
C GLY A 134 -27.95 -17.90 9.52
N ASP A 135 -27.03 -17.41 10.35
CA ASP A 135 -25.63 -17.79 10.30
C ASP A 135 -25.39 -19.21 10.79
N THR A 136 -24.44 -19.88 10.14
CA THR A 136 -23.85 -21.13 10.61
C THR A 136 -22.34 -20.95 10.70
N LEU A 137 -21.64 -21.79 11.49
CA LEU A 137 -20.19 -21.68 11.60
C LEU A 137 -19.50 -21.90 10.27
N GLU A 138 -20.04 -22.79 9.43
CA GLU A 138 -19.51 -23.01 8.08
C GLU A 138 -19.65 -21.77 7.19
N ALA A 139 -20.80 -21.08 7.25
CA ALA A 139 -21.03 -19.85 6.50
C ALA A 139 -20.12 -18.70 7.00
N ILE A 140 -19.96 -18.59 8.31
CA ILE A 140 -19.04 -17.61 8.92
C ILE A 140 -17.62 -17.92 8.51
N ALA A 141 -17.19 -19.18 8.56
CA ALA A 141 -15.85 -19.60 8.15
C ALA A 141 -15.58 -19.33 6.66
N GLU A 142 -16.57 -19.55 5.81
CA GLU A 142 -16.47 -19.24 4.39
C GLU A 142 -16.28 -17.74 4.17
N HIS A 143 -17.03 -16.91 4.90
CA HIS A 143 -16.98 -15.46 4.79
C HIS A 143 -15.71 -14.87 5.40
N GLU A 144 -15.34 -15.28 6.61
CA GLU A 144 -14.27 -14.66 7.39
C GLU A 144 -12.90 -15.32 7.17
N LEU A 145 -12.86 -16.60 6.90
CA LEU A 145 -11.63 -17.39 6.73
C LEU A 145 -11.39 -17.87 5.29
N GLY A 146 -12.36 -17.60 4.41
CA GLY A 146 -12.27 -17.96 2.99
C GLY A 146 -12.52 -19.44 2.67
N SER A 147 -12.89 -20.26 3.66
CA SER A 147 -13.20 -21.68 3.45
C SER A 147 -14.14 -22.23 4.52
N ARG A 148 -15.20 -22.93 4.08
CA ARG A 148 -16.17 -23.58 4.97
C ARG A 148 -15.52 -24.62 5.90
N ASP A 149 -14.52 -25.33 5.39
CA ASP A 149 -13.85 -26.40 6.13
C ASP A 149 -13.06 -25.89 7.34
N ARG A 150 -12.82 -24.59 7.41
CA ARG A 150 -12.10 -23.95 8.52
C ARG A 150 -12.99 -23.62 9.72
N PHE A 151 -14.27 -23.99 9.71
CA PHE A 151 -15.17 -23.72 10.86
C PHE A 151 -14.67 -24.31 12.17
N MET A 152 -13.94 -25.42 12.11
CA MET A 152 -13.31 -26.02 13.30
C MET A 152 -12.27 -25.13 13.97
N GLU A 153 -11.67 -24.21 13.23
CA GLU A 153 -10.77 -23.21 13.82
C GLU A 153 -11.53 -22.22 14.70
N ILE A 154 -12.73 -21.82 14.26
CA ILE A 154 -13.64 -20.98 15.05
C ILE A 154 -14.13 -21.72 16.29
N VAL A 155 -14.49 -22.99 16.15
CA VAL A 155 -14.89 -23.85 17.26
C VAL A 155 -13.81 -23.89 18.34
N ARG A 156 -12.57 -24.13 17.95
CA ARG A 156 -11.41 -24.20 18.87
C ARG A 156 -11.10 -22.84 19.51
N ALA A 157 -11.15 -21.77 18.74
CA ALA A 157 -10.85 -20.43 19.24
C ALA A 157 -11.85 -19.95 20.30
N ASN A 158 -13.10 -20.47 20.25
CA ASN A 158 -14.19 -20.08 21.15
C ASN A 158 -14.53 -21.15 22.21
N GLY A 159 -13.85 -22.28 22.19
CA GLY A 159 -14.13 -23.37 23.14
C GLY A 159 -15.55 -23.94 23.02
N LEU A 160 -16.09 -24.02 21.81
CA LEU A 160 -17.44 -24.49 21.55
C LEU A 160 -17.46 -26.04 21.60
N ASP A 161 -18.36 -26.61 22.39
CA ASP A 161 -18.54 -28.04 22.48
C ASP A 161 -19.32 -28.60 21.27
N ASN A 162 -20.15 -27.77 20.66
CA ASN A 162 -20.97 -28.15 19.51
C ASN A 162 -21.00 -27.01 18.49
N PRO A 163 -20.57 -27.26 17.22
CA PRO A 163 -20.57 -26.25 16.17
C PRO A 163 -21.97 -25.76 15.76
N ASP A 164 -23.02 -26.55 16.04
CA ASP A 164 -24.40 -26.21 15.71
C ASP A 164 -25.06 -25.33 16.77
N MET A 165 -24.40 -25.07 17.88
CA MET A 165 -24.95 -24.32 19.03
C MET A 165 -24.40 -22.89 19.11
N ILE A 166 -24.65 -22.11 18.07
CA ILE A 166 -24.40 -20.66 18.09
C ILE A 166 -25.72 -19.91 18.18
N SER A 167 -25.71 -18.76 18.82
CA SER A 167 -26.90 -17.95 19.04
C SER A 167 -26.77 -16.57 18.37
N VAL A 168 -27.86 -16.07 17.81
CA VAL A 168 -27.92 -14.71 17.27
C VAL A 168 -27.49 -13.72 18.36
N GLY A 169 -26.55 -12.83 18.00
CA GLY A 169 -25.98 -11.87 18.93
C GLY A 169 -24.80 -12.39 19.75
N GLN A 170 -24.47 -13.67 19.63
CA GLN A 170 -23.25 -14.24 20.23
C GLN A 170 -22.03 -13.65 19.56
N ILE A 171 -21.01 -13.31 20.35
CA ILE A 171 -19.74 -12.82 19.82
C ILE A 171 -18.79 -14.00 19.72
N LEU A 172 -18.31 -14.28 18.51
CA LEU A 172 -17.31 -15.31 18.22
C LEU A 172 -15.98 -14.65 17.95
N ASN A 173 -14.92 -15.26 18.44
CA ASN A 173 -13.56 -14.87 18.14
C ASN A 173 -13.09 -15.63 16.89
N ILE A 174 -12.88 -14.91 15.79
CA ILE A 174 -12.42 -15.48 14.53
C ILE A 174 -10.89 -15.47 14.55
N PRO A 175 -10.22 -16.64 14.42
CA PRO A 175 -8.77 -16.74 14.49
C PRO A 175 -8.04 -16.22 13.26
#